data_16fda116e10c75d78a82fbec9a668fc0
#
_entry.id   16fda116e10c75d78a82fbec9a668fc0
#
_cell.length_a   1.000
_cell.length_b   1.000
_cell.length_c   1.000
_cell.angle_alpha   90.00
_cell.angle_beta   90.00
_cell.angle_gamma   90.00
#
_symmetry.space_group_name_H-M   'P 1'
#
loop_
_entity.id
_entity.type
_entity.pdbx_description
1 polymer ?
#
loop_
_entity_poly.entity_id
_entity_poly.type
_entity_poly.pdbx_seq_one_letter_code
_entity_poly.pdbx_strand_id
1 'polypeptide(L)'
;MSSIYHKPLLPAAIAVIACLIVGMSERGTGANETGAGSEFEEHPVEFQNHDVKLAGSLLLPRSEVPVPAVVFVHGAGQQTREPYREAGEYFARQGIAALIYDKRGVGQSGGAYESRRPYENLAKDALSAIAFLKQRREIAPSQIGIWGLSQGTEISATAASRSGDIKFIIVVGAEVADGMMFYYRDNLFRRYGLSDKLRDVAEKAQLAQDTLPHNSPDGFSLSSFAPRSYPPPDEYVHPAWSHVHQPVLAMWGQLDQHVPVGESVAGLKNSLAQADNERWTMIILPRAKHSLGISDTGAIQEKWRGYPPGALKTMTDWVRRTIDHPSEIDKMKQEGVAEMKGVISKVVRYEKLRWYGNWIVQGTLFVLFLLSFLANTIAGVRCGLTRFFHRQQSAASQASDKLLNLKRALCALNLLILFAMSITTLLVVDQIHPSCPAALMYLPLLGTVSTLATVTLLIALARIRRKDGWTVARRIRDSLDVLCLILFIPYMFYWNLIGYRF
;
A
#
# COMPACT_ATOMS: atom_id res chain seq x y z
N MET A 1 -41.29 12.93 -31.24
CA MET A 1 -41.99 12.84 -29.95
C MET A 1 -41.06 12.05 -29.02
N SER A 2 -40.05 12.58 -28.45
CA SER A 2 -39.84 13.55 -27.35
C SER A 2 -40.32 13.03 -26.01
N SER A 3 -39.43 12.61 -25.17
CA SER A 3 -39.54 12.74 -23.73
C SER A 3 -38.16 12.90 -23.10
N ILE A 4 -37.88 14.13 -22.73
CA ILE A 4 -36.73 14.61 -21.97
C ILE A 4 -37.04 14.34 -20.51
N TYR A 5 -36.24 13.51 -19.82
CA TYR A 5 -36.27 13.41 -18.38
C TYR A 5 -35.14 14.25 -17.76
N HIS A 6 -35.52 15.39 -17.20
CA HIS A 6 -34.73 16.11 -16.21
C HIS A 6 -34.57 15.27 -14.95
N LYS A 7 -33.34 15.03 -14.52
CA LYS A 7 -33.04 14.63 -13.13
C LYS A 7 -32.39 15.80 -12.40
N PRO A 8 -32.85 16.11 -11.19
CA PRO A 8 -32.29 17.18 -10.39
C PRO A 8 -30.95 16.80 -9.77
N LEU A 9 -30.02 17.75 -9.84
CA LEU A 9 -28.77 17.75 -9.09
C LEU A 9 -29.10 17.94 -7.60
N LEU A 10 -28.93 16.89 -6.78
CA LEU A 10 -28.87 16.98 -5.33
C LEU A 10 -27.45 16.74 -4.86
N PRO A 11 -26.97 17.45 -3.82
CA PRO A 11 -25.54 17.67 -3.61
C PRO A 11 -24.82 16.46 -3.01
N ALA A 12 -23.63 16.21 -3.52
CA ALA A 12 -22.69 15.18 -3.13
C ALA A 12 -22.25 15.18 -1.64
N ALA A 13 -22.74 16.10 -0.83
CA ALA A 13 -22.40 16.21 0.60
C ALA A 13 -23.16 15.22 1.51
N ILE A 14 -24.22 14.55 1.02
CA ILE A 14 -25.01 13.60 1.83
C ILE A 14 -24.55 12.14 1.60
N ALA A 15 -23.83 11.86 0.54
CA ALA A 15 -23.37 10.50 0.24
C ALA A 15 -22.20 10.03 1.13
N VAL A 16 -21.49 10.91 1.82
CA VAL A 16 -20.34 10.55 2.68
C VAL A 16 -20.78 10.03 4.06
N ILE A 17 -22.00 10.30 4.49
CA ILE A 17 -22.51 9.84 5.81
C ILE A 17 -23.27 8.51 5.70
N ALA A 18 -23.72 8.11 4.52
CA ALA A 18 -24.49 6.88 4.32
C ALA A 18 -23.66 5.60 4.17
N CYS A 19 -22.34 5.70 3.96
CA CYS A 19 -21.45 4.53 3.82
C CYS A 19 -20.93 3.94 5.14
N LEU A 20 -21.34 4.49 6.29
CA LEU A 20 -20.88 4.02 7.61
C LEU A 20 -21.86 3.07 8.32
N ILE A 21 -23.01 2.72 7.74
CA ILE A 21 -24.06 1.95 8.45
C ILE A 21 -24.55 0.69 7.70
N VAL A 22 -23.93 0.24 6.61
CA VAL A 22 -24.33 -1.04 5.96
C VAL A 22 -23.15 -2.00 5.91
N GLY A 23 -22.89 -2.60 7.05
CA GLY A 23 -21.96 -3.70 7.23
C GLY A 23 -22.50 -4.69 8.27
N MET A 24 -23.74 -5.18 8.09
CA MET A 24 -24.24 -6.27 8.93
C MET A 24 -24.98 -7.32 8.12
N SER A 25 -24.40 -8.51 8.19
CA SER A 25 -25.08 -9.82 8.22
C SER A 25 -25.75 -10.31 6.93
N GLU A 26 -25.01 -11.17 6.23
CA GLU A 26 -25.64 -12.39 5.71
C GLU A 26 -24.98 -13.61 6.38
N ARG A 27 -25.70 -14.18 7.33
CA ARG A 27 -25.41 -15.52 7.85
C ARG A 27 -25.87 -16.51 6.79
N GLY A 28 -24.93 -17.05 6.05
CA GLY A 28 -25.16 -18.28 5.29
C GLY A 28 -25.27 -19.45 6.27
N THR A 29 -26.45 -19.98 6.42
CA THR A 29 -26.68 -21.28 7.06
C THR A 29 -26.11 -22.36 6.16
N GLY A 30 -24.85 -22.76 6.40
CA GLY A 30 -24.28 -23.96 5.84
C GLY A 30 -24.88 -25.17 6.52
N ALA A 31 -25.61 -25.99 5.78
CA ALA A 31 -26.09 -27.26 6.24
C ALA A 31 -24.94 -28.18 6.64
N ASN A 32 -25.00 -28.75 7.83
CA ASN A 32 -24.19 -29.88 8.28
C ASN A 32 -24.42 -31.08 7.35
N GLU A 33 -23.50 -31.37 6.46
CA GLU A 33 -23.35 -32.69 5.89
C GLU A 33 -22.58 -33.58 6.89
N THR A 34 -23.33 -34.29 7.71
CA THR A 34 -22.87 -35.43 8.50
C THR A 34 -22.73 -36.65 7.59
N GLY A 35 -21.46 -37.10 7.37
CA GLY A 35 -21.32 -38.46 6.82
C GLY A 35 -20.16 -38.70 5.88
N ALA A 36 -18.94 -38.67 6.37
CA ALA A 36 -17.78 -39.51 6.07
C ALA A 36 -16.70 -39.01 7.05
N GLY A 37 -16.05 -39.87 7.84
CA GLY A 37 -15.09 -39.46 8.85
C GLY A 37 -14.08 -38.51 8.24
N SER A 38 -14.02 -37.26 8.71
CA SER A 38 -13.08 -36.25 8.21
C SER A 38 -11.65 -36.81 8.35
N GLU A 39 -10.84 -36.67 7.32
CA GLU A 39 -9.43 -37.12 7.31
C GLU A 39 -8.56 -36.37 8.33
N PHE A 40 -9.09 -35.32 8.94
CA PHE A 40 -8.44 -34.52 9.97
C PHE A 40 -9.45 -34.02 11.02
N GLU A 41 -8.94 -33.54 12.14
CA GLU A 41 -9.71 -32.92 13.21
C GLU A 41 -9.29 -31.45 13.39
N GLU A 42 -10.25 -30.57 13.67
CA GLU A 42 -9.98 -29.18 14.00
C GLU A 42 -10.01 -28.98 15.51
N HIS A 43 -8.92 -28.49 16.06
CA HIS A 43 -8.79 -28.15 17.48
C HIS A 43 -8.65 -26.65 17.62
N PRO A 44 -9.59 -25.93 18.27
CA PRO A 44 -9.36 -24.57 18.72
C PRO A 44 -8.15 -24.51 19.65
N VAL A 45 -7.25 -23.58 19.40
CA VAL A 45 -6.01 -23.45 20.18
C VAL A 45 -5.72 -22.00 20.52
N GLU A 46 -5.02 -21.83 21.64
CA GLU A 46 -4.48 -20.55 22.08
C GLU A 46 -3.00 -20.73 22.41
N PHE A 47 -2.18 -19.77 22.01
CA PHE A 47 -0.76 -19.72 22.37
C PHE A 47 -0.34 -18.28 22.67
N GLN A 48 0.80 -18.09 23.29
CA GLN A 48 1.21 -16.79 23.81
C GLN A 48 2.54 -16.34 23.23
N ASN A 49 2.60 -15.06 22.89
CA ASN A 49 3.83 -14.31 22.68
C ASN A 49 3.92 -13.27 23.80
N HIS A 50 4.69 -13.57 24.84
CA HIS A 50 4.72 -12.81 26.09
C HIS A 50 3.30 -12.63 26.68
N ASP A 51 2.83 -11.39 26.77
CA ASP A 51 1.52 -11.01 27.30
C ASP A 51 0.39 -11.06 26.25
N VAL A 52 0.72 -11.32 24.99
CA VAL A 52 -0.26 -11.37 23.91
C VAL A 52 -0.73 -12.79 23.66
N LYS A 53 -2.01 -13.01 23.88
CA LYS A 53 -2.70 -14.26 23.55
C LYS A 53 -3.10 -14.28 22.09
N LEU A 54 -2.73 -15.33 21.38
CA LEU A 54 -3.07 -15.55 19.96
C LEU A 54 -4.01 -16.74 19.85
N ALA A 55 -5.11 -16.57 19.13
CA ALA A 55 -6.14 -17.59 18.95
C ALA A 55 -6.04 -18.18 17.54
N GLY A 56 -6.16 -19.50 17.45
CA GLY A 56 -6.04 -20.22 16.18
C GLY A 56 -6.86 -21.50 16.12
N SER A 57 -6.71 -22.20 15.01
CA SER A 57 -7.21 -23.54 14.79
C SER A 57 -6.04 -24.42 14.33
N LEU A 58 -5.84 -25.53 15.01
CA LEU A 58 -4.94 -26.59 14.59
C LEU A 58 -5.75 -27.64 13.81
N LEU A 59 -5.51 -27.73 12.51
CA LEU A 59 -6.09 -28.74 11.64
C LEU A 59 -5.13 -29.93 11.66
N LEU A 60 -5.50 -30.97 12.43
CA LEU A 60 -4.65 -32.09 12.75
C LEU A 60 -5.06 -33.35 11.98
N PRO A 61 -4.17 -33.92 11.13
CA PRO A 61 -4.42 -35.20 10.47
C PRO A 61 -4.68 -36.31 11.49
N ARG A 62 -5.57 -37.22 11.18
CA ARG A 62 -5.72 -38.45 11.96
C ARG A 62 -4.51 -39.36 11.72
N SER A 63 -3.68 -39.54 12.70
CA SER A 63 -2.46 -40.33 12.64
C SER A 63 -2.12 -40.94 13.98
N GLU A 64 -1.58 -42.15 13.96
CA GLU A 64 -1.04 -42.81 15.16
C GLU A 64 0.40 -42.39 15.47
N VAL A 65 1.06 -41.74 14.51
CA VAL A 65 2.45 -41.26 14.65
C VAL A 65 2.47 -39.74 14.54
N PRO A 66 3.47 -39.08 15.17
CA PRO A 66 3.64 -37.63 15.03
C PRO A 66 3.78 -37.21 13.57
N VAL A 67 3.04 -36.14 13.16
CA VAL A 67 2.99 -35.66 11.79
C VAL A 67 3.79 -34.36 11.62
N PRO A 68 4.27 -34.05 10.41
CA PRO A 68 4.81 -32.74 10.09
C PRO A 68 3.76 -31.63 10.25
N ALA A 69 4.21 -30.39 10.48
CA ALA A 69 3.30 -29.27 10.64
C ALA A 69 3.76 -28.00 9.92
N VAL A 70 2.81 -27.13 9.61
CA VAL A 70 3.04 -25.82 9.00
C VAL A 70 2.26 -24.74 9.73
N VAL A 71 2.93 -23.63 10.08
CA VAL A 71 2.30 -22.42 10.61
C VAL A 71 2.01 -21.48 9.43
N PHE A 72 0.75 -21.02 9.29
CA PHE A 72 0.33 -20.08 8.26
C PHE A 72 0.44 -18.65 8.75
N VAL A 73 1.26 -17.84 8.07
CA VAL A 73 1.53 -16.43 8.40
C VAL A 73 0.85 -15.51 7.39
N HIS A 74 0.11 -14.56 7.92
CA HIS A 74 -0.79 -13.69 7.17
C HIS A 74 -0.08 -12.69 6.25
N GLY A 75 -0.77 -12.31 5.16
CA GLY A 75 -0.47 -11.13 4.37
C GLY A 75 -0.75 -9.82 5.10
N ALA A 76 -0.62 -8.69 4.38
CA ALA A 76 -0.93 -7.37 4.93
C ALA A 76 -2.43 -7.22 5.27
N GLY A 77 -2.72 -6.26 6.14
CA GLY A 77 -4.09 -5.98 6.59
C GLY A 77 -4.49 -6.71 7.86
N GLN A 78 -5.69 -6.38 8.34
CA GLN A 78 -6.33 -7.04 9.48
C GLN A 78 -6.95 -8.36 9.00
N GLN A 79 -6.25 -9.45 9.20
CA GLN A 79 -6.65 -10.77 8.70
C GLN A 79 -6.90 -11.75 9.84
N THR A 80 -8.03 -12.45 9.75
CA THR A 80 -8.32 -13.61 10.57
C THR A 80 -7.73 -14.87 9.91
N ARG A 81 -7.88 -16.01 10.55
CA ARG A 81 -7.46 -17.33 10.07
C ARG A 81 -8.26 -17.83 8.86
N GLU A 82 -9.50 -17.33 8.65
CA GLU A 82 -10.43 -17.89 7.67
C GLU A 82 -9.94 -17.88 6.21
N PRO A 83 -9.25 -16.83 5.71
CA PRO A 83 -8.71 -16.86 4.35
C PRO A 83 -7.68 -17.97 4.09
N TYR A 84 -7.13 -18.57 5.13
CA TYR A 84 -6.10 -19.61 5.04
C TYR A 84 -6.66 -21.02 5.23
N ARG A 85 -7.96 -21.13 5.53
CA ARG A 85 -8.64 -22.40 5.84
C ARG A 85 -8.54 -23.40 4.69
N GLU A 86 -8.85 -23.00 3.46
CA GLU A 86 -8.81 -23.88 2.29
C GLU A 86 -7.44 -24.56 2.11
N ALA A 87 -6.36 -23.78 2.21
CA ALA A 87 -5.01 -24.31 2.12
C ALA A 87 -4.68 -25.18 3.34
N GLY A 88 -5.00 -24.72 4.56
CA GLY A 88 -4.76 -25.47 5.79
C GLY A 88 -5.45 -26.83 5.81
N GLU A 89 -6.72 -26.89 5.40
CA GLU A 89 -7.46 -28.15 5.29
C GLU A 89 -6.86 -29.08 4.24
N TYR A 90 -6.42 -28.52 3.10
CA TYR A 90 -5.73 -29.33 2.09
C TYR A 90 -4.46 -29.97 2.65
N PHE A 91 -3.63 -29.20 3.37
CA PHE A 91 -2.43 -29.73 4.04
C PHE A 91 -2.80 -30.82 5.03
N ALA A 92 -3.81 -30.61 5.87
CA ALA A 92 -4.27 -31.61 6.84
C ALA A 92 -4.73 -32.91 6.18
N ARG A 93 -5.51 -32.84 5.09
CA ARG A 93 -5.89 -34.03 4.29
C ARG A 93 -4.68 -34.73 3.66
N GLN A 94 -3.60 -34.00 3.46
CA GLN A 94 -2.33 -34.59 2.97
C GLN A 94 -1.40 -35.04 4.10
N GLY A 95 -1.86 -35.18 5.34
CA GLY A 95 -1.06 -35.67 6.46
C GLY A 95 -0.06 -34.66 7.04
N ILE A 96 -0.23 -33.38 6.78
CA ILE A 96 0.57 -32.27 7.31
C ILE A 96 -0.30 -31.38 8.16
N ALA A 97 -0.10 -31.31 9.47
CA ALA A 97 -0.87 -30.46 10.36
C ALA A 97 -0.71 -28.99 9.98
N ALA A 98 -1.79 -28.22 10.05
CA ALA A 98 -1.80 -26.80 9.73
C ALA A 98 -2.30 -25.98 10.91
N LEU A 99 -1.46 -25.05 11.38
CA LEU A 99 -1.85 -24.05 12.36
C LEU A 99 -2.19 -22.75 11.63
N ILE A 100 -3.46 -22.41 11.61
CA ILE A 100 -4.00 -21.13 11.14
C ILE A 100 -4.44 -20.31 12.37
N TYR A 101 -4.10 -19.03 12.43
CA TYR A 101 -4.41 -18.21 13.62
C TYR A 101 -4.87 -16.81 13.22
N ASP A 102 -5.52 -16.10 14.12
CA ASP A 102 -5.90 -14.71 13.90
C ASP A 102 -4.69 -13.82 14.15
N LYS A 103 -4.43 -12.89 13.24
CA LYS A 103 -3.33 -11.95 13.37
C LYS A 103 -3.46 -11.15 14.67
N ARG A 104 -2.34 -10.81 15.31
CA ARG A 104 -2.28 -9.94 16.49
C ARG A 104 -3.22 -8.73 16.36
N GLY A 105 -4.06 -8.48 17.36
CA GLY A 105 -5.04 -7.39 17.38
C GLY A 105 -6.21 -7.55 16.41
N VAL A 106 -6.47 -8.77 15.91
CA VAL A 106 -7.55 -9.09 14.98
C VAL A 106 -8.31 -10.33 15.44
N GLY A 107 -9.59 -10.40 15.17
CA GLY A 107 -10.44 -11.55 15.48
C GLY A 107 -10.47 -11.86 16.96
N GLN A 108 -10.05 -13.08 17.34
CA GLN A 108 -9.98 -13.56 18.73
C GLN A 108 -8.58 -13.37 19.35
N SER A 109 -7.59 -12.90 18.59
CA SER A 109 -6.26 -12.63 19.07
C SER A 109 -6.17 -11.29 19.79
N GLY A 110 -5.45 -11.27 20.91
CA GLY A 110 -5.15 -10.07 21.68
C GLY A 110 -4.05 -9.21 21.08
N GLY A 111 -3.64 -8.19 21.83
CA GLY A 111 -2.60 -7.23 21.42
C GLY A 111 -3.11 -6.13 20.51
N ALA A 112 -2.18 -5.35 19.95
CA ALA A 112 -2.46 -4.30 19.00
C ALA A 112 -2.09 -4.74 17.58
N TYR A 113 -2.92 -4.38 16.61
CA TYR A 113 -2.62 -4.62 15.21
C TYR A 113 -1.39 -3.83 14.76
N GLU A 114 -0.48 -4.49 14.06
CA GLU A 114 0.73 -3.90 13.50
C GLU A 114 0.72 -3.99 11.97
N SER A 115 0.96 -2.84 11.33
CA SER A 115 1.00 -2.74 9.86
C SER A 115 2.35 -2.29 9.29
N ARG A 116 3.28 -1.86 10.16
CA ARG A 116 4.53 -1.20 9.75
C ARG A 116 5.75 -2.08 10.02
N ARG A 117 6.75 -1.97 9.14
CA ARG A 117 8.09 -2.53 9.35
C ARG A 117 8.83 -1.80 10.48
N PRO A 118 9.76 -2.46 11.18
CA PRO A 118 10.06 -3.89 11.07
C PRO A 118 8.97 -4.73 11.74
N TYR A 119 8.66 -5.90 11.20
CA TYR A 119 7.59 -6.80 11.67
C TYR A 119 8.02 -7.68 12.87
N GLU A 120 8.71 -7.09 13.82
CA GLU A 120 9.35 -7.80 14.94
C GLU A 120 8.37 -8.62 15.79
N ASN A 121 7.24 -8.02 16.16
CA ASN A 121 6.26 -8.72 16.98
C ASN A 121 5.52 -9.78 16.20
N LEU A 122 5.27 -9.56 14.90
CA LEU A 122 4.64 -10.55 14.03
C LEU A 122 5.57 -11.76 13.79
N ALA A 123 6.88 -11.55 13.69
CA ALA A 123 7.86 -12.64 13.63
C ALA A 123 7.93 -13.42 14.96
N LYS A 124 7.87 -12.73 16.11
CA LYS A 124 7.77 -13.37 17.42
C LYS A 124 6.48 -14.16 17.59
N ASP A 125 5.34 -13.68 17.05
CA ASP A 125 4.07 -14.42 17.03
C ASP A 125 4.21 -15.73 16.26
N ALA A 126 4.84 -15.69 15.09
CA ALA A 126 5.11 -16.89 14.30
C ALA A 126 6.05 -17.87 15.02
N LEU A 127 7.09 -17.37 15.69
CA LEU A 127 7.98 -18.20 16.51
C LEU A 127 7.26 -18.82 17.71
N SER A 128 6.33 -18.10 18.32
CA SER A 128 5.51 -18.63 19.41
C SER A 128 4.56 -19.73 18.93
N ALA A 129 4.03 -19.61 17.70
CA ALA A 129 3.25 -20.66 17.06
C ALA A 129 4.10 -21.93 16.81
N ILE A 130 5.34 -21.76 16.34
CA ILE A 130 6.30 -22.88 16.19
C ILE A 130 6.59 -23.54 17.54
N ALA A 131 6.86 -22.74 18.58
CA ALA A 131 7.13 -23.25 19.93
C ALA A 131 5.91 -24.00 20.51
N PHE A 132 4.70 -23.52 20.27
CA PHE A 132 3.47 -24.19 20.64
C PHE A 132 3.35 -25.57 19.96
N LEU A 133 3.58 -25.65 18.64
CA LEU A 133 3.53 -26.91 17.91
C LEU A 133 4.58 -27.92 18.37
N LYS A 134 5.79 -27.47 18.71
CA LYS A 134 6.85 -28.33 19.24
C LYS A 134 6.49 -29.05 20.55
N GLN A 135 5.59 -28.50 21.33
CA GLN A 135 5.14 -29.09 22.61
C GLN A 135 4.01 -30.11 22.43
N ARG A 136 3.47 -30.23 21.23
CA ARG A 136 2.37 -31.14 20.92
C ARG A 136 2.91 -32.54 20.61
N ARG A 137 2.40 -33.55 21.28
CA ARG A 137 2.81 -34.96 21.08
C ARG A 137 2.46 -35.50 19.71
N GLU A 138 1.44 -34.90 19.08
CA GLU A 138 0.91 -35.26 17.74
C GLU A 138 1.79 -34.69 16.62
N ILE A 139 2.72 -33.78 16.92
CA ILE A 139 3.56 -33.10 15.95
C ILE A 139 5.00 -33.59 16.05
N ALA A 140 5.61 -33.87 14.89
CA ALA A 140 7.03 -34.17 14.80
C ALA A 140 7.86 -32.87 14.94
N PRO A 141 8.56 -32.64 16.05
CA PRO A 141 9.18 -31.34 16.35
C PRO A 141 10.34 -30.98 15.40
N SER A 142 10.91 -31.98 14.71
CA SER A 142 11.94 -31.78 13.68
C SER A 142 11.38 -31.55 12.28
N GLN A 143 10.06 -31.44 12.12
CA GLN A 143 9.38 -31.36 10.82
C GLN A 143 8.36 -30.21 10.79
N ILE A 144 8.66 -29.10 11.46
CA ILE A 144 7.77 -27.93 11.52
C ILE A 144 8.31 -26.87 10.55
N GLY A 145 7.45 -26.43 9.62
CA GLY A 145 7.73 -25.36 8.67
C GLY A 145 6.83 -24.15 8.86
N ILE A 146 7.06 -23.15 8.01
CA ILE A 146 6.30 -21.92 7.97
C ILE A 146 5.82 -21.65 6.56
N TRP A 147 4.58 -21.16 6.43
CA TRP A 147 3.98 -20.72 5.17
C TRP A 147 3.60 -19.25 5.28
N GLY A 148 4.06 -18.42 4.36
CA GLY A 148 3.80 -16.97 4.39
C GLY A 148 3.21 -16.44 3.09
N LEU A 149 2.22 -15.54 3.21
CA LEU A 149 1.64 -14.81 2.08
C LEU A 149 2.07 -13.35 2.12
N SER A 150 2.60 -12.80 1.01
CA SER A 150 2.86 -11.35 0.87
C SER A 150 3.69 -10.82 2.06
N GLN A 151 3.18 -9.91 2.88
CA GLN A 151 3.82 -9.47 4.13
C GLN A 151 4.31 -10.65 4.98
N GLY A 152 3.54 -11.75 5.01
CA GLY A 152 3.90 -12.97 5.73
C GLY A 152 5.20 -13.62 5.24
N THR A 153 5.63 -13.33 4.03
CA THR A 153 6.90 -13.87 3.49
C THR A 153 8.11 -13.22 4.15
N GLU A 154 8.07 -11.92 4.41
CA GLU A 154 9.11 -11.20 5.16
C GLU A 154 9.11 -11.60 6.64
N ILE A 155 7.91 -11.75 7.23
CA ILE A 155 7.75 -12.23 8.59
C ILE A 155 8.33 -13.65 8.74
N SER A 156 8.06 -14.53 7.78
CA SER A 156 8.60 -15.90 7.75
C SER A 156 10.11 -15.93 7.62
N ALA A 157 10.69 -15.10 6.74
CA ALA A 157 12.14 -14.96 6.59
C ALA A 157 12.79 -14.44 7.88
N THR A 158 12.18 -13.42 8.51
CA THR A 158 12.64 -12.85 9.78
C THR A 158 12.59 -13.89 10.91
N ALA A 159 11.53 -14.68 11.00
CA ALA A 159 11.43 -15.75 11.98
C ALA A 159 12.47 -16.86 11.72
N ALA A 160 12.63 -17.28 10.46
CA ALA A 160 13.54 -18.35 10.08
C ALA A 160 15.00 -17.96 10.23
N SER A 161 15.38 -16.72 9.97
CA SER A 161 16.75 -16.22 10.19
C SER A 161 17.17 -16.25 11.69
N ARG A 162 16.21 -16.38 12.60
CA ARG A 162 16.44 -16.33 14.06
C ARG A 162 16.23 -17.66 14.77
N SER A 163 15.72 -18.68 14.06
CA SER A 163 15.37 -19.94 14.70
C SER A 163 15.67 -21.16 13.83
N GLY A 164 16.47 -22.08 14.33
CA GLY A 164 16.67 -23.38 13.73
C GLY A 164 15.49 -24.35 13.93
N ASP A 165 14.42 -23.94 14.62
CA ASP A 165 13.23 -24.77 14.81
C ASP A 165 12.33 -24.80 13.58
N ILE A 166 12.43 -23.79 12.71
CA ILE A 166 11.78 -23.78 11.40
C ILE A 166 12.65 -24.62 10.44
N LYS A 167 12.06 -25.69 9.87
CA LYS A 167 12.79 -26.66 9.07
C LYS A 167 12.67 -26.43 7.56
N PHE A 168 11.61 -25.77 7.13
CA PHE A 168 11.38 -25.39 5.75
C PHE A 168 10.44 -24.18 5.67
N ILE A 169 10.50 -23.49 4.54
CA ILE A 169 9.74 -22.27 4.32
C ILE A 169 8.99 -22.39 2.99
N ILE A 170 7.68 -22.09 3.01
CA ILE A 170 6.88 -21.90 1.81
C ILE A 170 6.47 -20.44 1.77
N VAL A 171 6.68 -19.74 0.66
CA VAL A 171 6.25 -18.36 0.49
C VAL A 171 5.47 -18.15 -0.79
N VAL A 172 4.42 -17.34 -0.68
CA VAL A 172 3.50 -17.00 -1.76
C VAL A 172 3.51 -15.50 -1.97
N GLY A 173 3.76 -15.07 -3.21
CA GLY A 173 3.79 -13.66 -3.55
C GLY A 173 4.85 -12.90 -2.74
N ALA A 174 6.06 -13.47 -2.62
CA ALA A 174 7.14 -12.87 -1.87
C ALA A 174 7.57 -11.53 -2.49
N GLU A 175 7.59 -10.50 -1.65
CA GLU A 175 8.15 -9.20 -1.98
C GLU A 175 9.64 -9.20 -1.61
N VAL A 176 10.49 -9.38 -2.60
CA VAL A 176 11.95 -9.33 -2.42
C VAL A 176 12.56 -8.39 -3.45
N ALA A 177 11.95 -7.24 -3.59
CA ALA A 177 12.40 -6.16 -4.47
C ALA A 177 12.01 -4.81 -3.87
N ASP A 178 12.80 -3.78 -4.10
CA ASP A 178 12.38 -2.42 -3.79
C ASP A 178 11.30 -1.94 -4.78
N GLY A 179 10.41 -1.09 -4.28
CA GLY A 179 9.43 -0.42 -5.14
C GLY A 179 8.10 -1.15 -5.34
N MET A 180 7.77 -2.19 -4.56
CA MET A 180 6.50 -2.90 -4.63
C MET A 180 5.29 -1.96 -4.62
N MET A 181 5.26 -0.98 -3.73
CA MET A 181 4.12 -0.06 -3.63
C MET A 181 3.90 0.75 -4.91
N PHE A 182 4.97 1.06 -5.64
CA PHE A 182 4.89 1.75 -6.92
C PHE A 182 4.33 0.82 -8.00
N TYR A 183 4.85 -0.39 -8.07
CA TYR A 183 4.37 -1.41 -9.01
C TYR A 183 2.88 -1.69 -8.80
N TYR A 184 2.46 -1.91 -7.55
CA TYR A 184 1.07 -2.12 -7.18
C TYR A 184 0.18 -0.94 -7.61
N ARG A 185 0.59 0.29 -7.31
CA ARG A 185 -0.16 1.50 -7.65
C ARG A 185 -0.18 1.77 -9.14
N ASP A 186 0.92 1.56 -9.85
CA ASP A 186 0.95 1.71 -11.31
C ASP A 186 -0.05 0.75 -11.97
N ASN A 187 -0.09 -0.52 -11.55
CA ASN A 187 -1.07 -1.49 -12.03
C ASN A 187 -2.50 -1.07 -11.71
N LEU A 188 -2.73 -0.59 -10.48
CA LEU A 188 -4.04 -0.10 -10.05
C LEU A 188 -4.48 1.12 -10.87
N PHE A 189 -3.60 2.07 -11.12
CA PHE A 189 -3.88 3.27 -11.90
C PHE A 189 -4.14 2.96 -13.37
N ARG A 190 -3.35 2.06 -13.99
CA ARG A 190 -3.59 1.58 -15.36
C ARG A 190 -4.97 0.96 -15.48
N ARG A 191 -5.35 0.15 -14.51
CA ARG A 191 -6.66 -0.51 -14.48
C ARG A 191 -7.82 0.47 -14.41
N TYR A 192 -7.66 1.57 -13.65
CA TYR A 192 -8.68 2.62 -13.57
C TYR A 192 -8.60 3.64 -14.72
N GLY A 193 -7.74 3.42 -15.71
CA GLY A 193 -7.59 4.31 -16.85
C GLY A 193 -7.02 5.69 -16.49
N LEU A 194 -6.29 5.79 -15.37
CA LEU A 194 -5.66 7.04 -14.97
C LEU A 194 -4.51 7.38 -15.91
N SER A 195 -4.42 8.65 -16.28
CA SER A 195 -3.35 9.16 -17.15
C SER A 195 -1.97 9.00 -16.51
N ASP A 196 -0.93 8.96 -17.34
CA ASP A 196 0.47 8.91 -16.91
C ASP A 196 0.84 10.04 -15.95
N LYS A 197 0.18 11.19 -16.08
CA LYS A 197 0.41 12.35 -15.19
C LYS A 197 -0.16 12.18 -13.81
N LEU A 198 -1.35 11.59 -13.68
CA LEU A 198 -1.91 11.27 -12.36
C LEU A 198 -1.10 10.17 -11.67
N ARG A 199 -0.57 9.23 -12.45
CA ARG A 199 0.38 8.23 -11.93
C ARG A 199 1.65 8.89 -11.41
N ASP A 200 2.23 9.84 -12.15
CA ASP A 200 3.41 10.61 -11.71
C ASP A 200 3.15 11.42 -10.42
N VAL A 201 1.95 12.00 -10.26
CA VAL A 201 1.57 12.68 -9.00
C VAL A 201 1.53 11.70 -7.83
N ALA A 202 0.93 10.53 -8.03
CA ALA A 202 0.85 9.52 -6.98
C ALA A 202 2.22 8.96 -6.61
N GLU A 203 3.10 8.76 -7.59
CA GLU A 203 4.48 8.35 -7.40
C GLU A 203 5.27 9.38 -6.60
N LYS A 204 5.20 10.66 -6.98
CA LYS A 204 5.83 11.76 -6.23
C LYS A 204 5.33 11.85 -4.79
N ALA A 205 4.02 11.67 -4.58
CA ALA A 205 3.44 11.67 -3.23
C ALA A 205 3.99 10.52 -2.38
N GLN A 206 4.11 9.32 -2.98
CA GLN A 206 4.69 8.17 -2.30
C GLN A 206 6.17 8.38 -1.97
N LEU A 207 6.97 8.83 -2.95
CA LEU A 207 8.38 9.13 -2.72
C LEU A 207 8.56 10.18 -1.62
N ALA A 208 7.73 11.22 -1.61
CA ALA A 208 7.73 12.20 -0.54
C ALA A 208 7.39 11.59 0.83
N GLN A 209 6.41 10.67 0.87
CA GLN A 209 6.03 9.94 2.09
C GLN A 209 7.16 9.02 2.58
N ASP A 210 7.87 8.36 1.67
CA ASP A 210 8.99 7.46 2.01
C ASP A 210 10.19 8.23 2.59
N THR A 211 10.25 9.55 2.40
CA THR A 211 11.24 10.43 3.07
C THR A 211 10.81 10.87 4.47
N LEU A 212 9.58 10.54 4.93
CA LEU A 212 9.17 10.77 6.33
C LEU A 212 10.08 9.97 7.26
N PRO A 213 10.51 10.53 8.39
CA PRO A 213 11.25 9.79 9.39
C PRO A 213 10.33 8.70 9.96
N HIS A 214 10.54 7.46 9.54
CA HIS A 214 9.89 6.31 10.12
C HIS A 214 10.60 5.99 11.43
N ASN A 215 9.98 6.38 12.56
CA ASN A 215 10.36 5.99 13.92
C ASN A 215 11.87 5.72 14.10
N SER A 216 12.71 6.66 13.70
CA SER A 216 14.11 6.61 14.10
C SER A 216 14.15 6.89 15.60
N PRO A 217 14.74 6.03 16.43
CA PRO A 217 14.92 6.29 17.86
C PRO A 217 15.67 7.59 18.12
N ASP A 218 16.42 8.05 17.12
CA ASP A 218 17.35 9.20 17.20
C ASP A 218 16.73 10.55 16.80
N GLY A 219 15.41 10.59 16.52
CA GLY A 219 14.73 11.84 16.20
C GLY A 219 15.05 12.38 14.78
N PHE A 220 14.84 13.67 14.59
CA PHE A 220 15.05 14.39 13.35
C PHE A 220 16.53 14.38 12.93
N SER A 221 16.86 13.76 11.79
CA SER A 221 18.19 13.73 11.21
C SER A 221 18.24 14.51 9.88
N LEU A 222 19.32 15.26 9.65
CA LEU A 222 19.59 15.92 8.37
C LEU A 222 19.75 14.90 7.21
N SER A 223 20.02 13.63 7.49
CA SER A 223 20.02 12.55 6.50
C SER A 223 18.64 12.34 5.87
N SER A 224 17.56 12.78 6.52
CA SER A 224 16.21 12.79 5.96
C SER A 224 16.07 13.66 4.71
N PHE A 225 17.03 14.57 4.45
CA PHE A 225 17.08 15.37 3.22
C PHE A 225 17.82 14.68 2.07
N ALA A 226 18.54 13.59 2.34
CA ALA A 226 19.21 12.86 1.29
C ALA A 226 18.20 12.04 0.48
N PRO A 227 18.22 12.11 -0.86
CA PRO A 227 17.39 11.25 -1.67
C PRO A 227 17.79 9.80 -1.38
N ARG A 228 16.79 8.92 -1.09
CA ARG A 228 17.04 7.49 -1.00
C ARG A 228 17.51 7.01 -2.38
N SER A 229 18.66 6.37 -2.43
CA SER A 229 19.07 5.60 -3.58
C SER A 229 18.55 4.18 -3.38
N TYR A 230 17.65 3.74 -4.23
CA TYR A 230 17.29 2.33 -4.30
C TYR A 230 18.36 1.61 -5.11
N PRO A 231 18.92 0.50 -4.64
CA PRO A 231 19.82 -0.31 -5.44
C PRO A 231 19.08 -0.81 -6.70
N PRO A 232 19.80 -1.07 -7.81
CA PRO A 232 19.19 -1.76 -8.94
C PRO A 232 18.53 -3.07 -8.48
N PRO A 233 17.41 -3.50 -9.06
CA PRO A 233 16.69 -4.71 -8.67
C PRO A 233 17.56 -5.98 -8.67
N ASP A 234 18.53 -6.03 -9.56
CA ASP A 234 19.52 -7.11 -9.69
C ASP A 234 20.62 -7.09 -8.61
N GLU A 235 20.77 -5.98 -7.88
CA GLU A 235 21.69 -5.82 -6.74
C GLU A 235 20.97 -5.84 -5.39
N TYR A 236 19.63 -5.86 -5.38
CA TYR A 236 18.87 -5.81 -4.14
C TYR A 236 19.00 -7.08 -3.32
N VAL A 237 19.34 -6.91 -2.06
CA VAL A 237 19.44 -7.98 -1.06
C VAL A 237 18.55 -7.65 0.11
N HIS A 238 17.57 -8.50 0.37
CA HIS A 238 16.68 -8.33 1.50
C HIS A 238 17.33 -8.81 2.81
N PRO A 239 17.44 -7.95 3.85
CA PRO A 239 18.21 -8.28 5.05
C PRO A 239 17.79 -9.57 5.76
N ALA A 240 16.50 -9.90 5.81
CA ALA A 240 16.06 -11.14 6.47
C ALA A 240 16.39 -12.38 5.61
N TRP A 241 16.18 -12.29 4.30
CA TRP A 241 16.43 -13.41 3.39
C TRP A 241 17.91 -13.78 3.25
N SER A 242 18.81 -12.80 3.43
CA SER A 242 20.26 -13.04 3.41
C SER A 242 20.81 -13.84 4.61
N HIS A 243 19.94 -14.23 5.53
CA HIS A 243 20.26 -15.07 6.70
C HIS A 243 19.36 -16.32 6.77
N VAL A 244 18.67 -16.66 5.70
CA VAL A 244 17.82 -17.85 5.63
C VAL A 244 18.60 -19.03 5.09
N HIS A 245 18.80 -20.06 5.91
CA HIS A 245 19.51 -21.28 5.56
C HIS A 245 18.59 -22.49 5.36
N GLN A 246 17.29 -22.36 5.66
CA GLN A 246 16.32 -23.43 5.49
C GLN A 246 15.96 -23.62 4.00
N PRO A 247 15.52 -24.83 3.59
CA PRO A 247 14.91 -25.01 2.27
C PRO A 247 13.72 -24.08 2.04
N VAL A 248 13.64 -23.49 0.83
CA VAL A 248 12.63 -22.49 0.45
C VAL A 248 11.85 -22.94 -0.78
N LEU A 249 10.53 -23.03 -0.68
CA LEU A 249 9.62 -23.01 -1.82
C LEU A 249 9.00 -21.63 -1.96
N ALA A 250 9.28 -20.96 -3.07
CA ALA A 250 8.68 -19.65 -3.36
C ALA A 250 7.77 -19.73 -4.60
N MET A 251 6.55 -19.26 -4.46
CA MET A 251 5.54 -19.33 -5.53
C MET A 251 4.91 -17.97 -5.78
N TRP A 252 4.73 -17.62 -7.06
CA TRP A 252 4.08 -16.39 -7.49
C TRP A 252 3.00 -16.68 -8.53
N GLY A 253 2.00 -15.84 -8.59
CA GLY A 253 1.07 -15.81 -9.70
C GLY A 253 1.67 -15.05 -10.89
N GLN A 254 1.53 -15.59 -12.11
CA GLN A 254 1.95 -14.90 -13.34
C GLN A 254 1.28 -13.54 -13.52
N LEU A 255 0.05 -13.41 -13.04
CA LEU A 255 -0.76 -12.20 -13.11
C LEU A 255 -0.68 -11.36 -11.83
N ASP A 256 0.35 -11.55 -11.00
CA ASP A 256 0.53 -10.78 -9.78
C ASP A 256 0.67 -9.29 -10.10
N GLN A 257 -0.27 -8.47 -9.59
CA GLN A 257 -0.27 -7.01 -9.73
C GLN A 257 0.16 -6.28 -8.45
N HIS A 258 0.56 -7.03 -7.41
CA HIS A 258 1.02 -6.46 -6.13
C HIS A 258 2.53 -6.39 -6.07
N VAL A 259 3.20 -7.46 -6.46
CA VAL A 259 4.66 -7.53 -6.44
C VAL A 259 5.22 -7.75 -7.85
N PRO A 260 6.33 -7.08 -8.19
CA PRO A 260 7.02 -7.33 -9.45
C PRO A 260 7.69 -8.69 -9.39
N VAL A 261 7.07 -9.69 -10.03
CA VAL A 261 7.49 -11.11 -9.92
C VAL A 261 8.93 -11.33 -10.36
N GLY A 262 9.34 -10.77 -11.51
CA GLY A 262 10.68 -10.94 -12.04
C GLY A 262 11.77 -10.43 -11.10
N GLU A 263 11.58 -9.22 -10.60
CA GLU A 263 12.51 -8.58 -9.67
C GLU A 263 12.50 -9.27 -8.30
N SER A 264 11.32 -9.71 -7.84
CA SER A 264 11.21 -10.47 -6.58
C SER A 264 11.93 -11.83 -6.67
N VAL A 265 11.85 -12.52 -7.81
CA VAL A 265 12.63 -13.75 -8.07
C VAL A 265 14.13 -13.46 -8.06
N ALA A 266 14.57 -12.40 -8.73
CA ALA A 266 15.98 -12.01 -8.76
C ALA A 266 16.49 -11.63 -7.36
N GLY A 267 15.75 -10.76 -6.65
CA GLY A 267 16.11 -10.33 -5.30
C GLY A 267 16.12 -11.48 -4.29
N LEU A 268 15.21 -12.45 -4.40
CA LEU A 268 15.22 -13.64 -3.55
C LEU A 268 16.44 -14.50 -3.83
N LYS A 269 16.78 -14.74 -5.11
CA LYS A 269 18.00 -15.49 -5.50
C LYS A 269 19.25 -14.83 -4.95
N ASN A 270 19.40 -13.52 -5.12
CA ASN A 270 20.54 -12.77 -4.62
C ASN A 270 20.66 -12.85 -3.10
N SER A 271 19.52 -12.71 -2.40
CA SER A 271 19.47 -12.76 -0.94
C SER A 271 19.84 -14.17 -0.41
N LEU A 272 19.31 -15.23 -1.04
CA LEU A 272 19.63 -16.60 -0.65
C LEU A 272 21.09 -16.97 -1.00
N ALA A 273 21.62 -16.44 -2.10
CA ALA A 273 23.03 -16.61 -2.44
C ALA A 273 23.97 -15.99 -1.39
N GLN A 274 23.60 -14.84 -0.81
CA GLN A 274 24.38 -14.27 0.31
C GLN A 274 24.33 -15.11 1.59
N ALA A 275 23.29 -15.92 1.76
CA ALA A 275 23.17 -16.88 2.86
C ALA A 275 23.84 -18.23 2.54
N ASP A 276 24.55 -18.36 1.40
CA ASP A 276 25.03 -19.63 0.87
C ASP A 276 23.93 -20.71 0.80
N ASN A 277 22.68 -20.26 0.61
CA ASN A 277 21.52 -21.15 0.55
C ASN A 277 21.16 -21.47 -0.90
N GLU A 278 21.46 -22.69 -1.30
CA GLU A 278 21.14 -23.20 -2.63
C GLU A 278 19.92 -24.12 -2.64
N ARG A 279 19.27 -24.32 -1.48
CA ARG A 279 18.11 -25.21 -1.28
C ARG A 279 16.80 -24.46 -1.51
N TRP A 280 16.50 -24.13 -2.75
CA TRP A 280 15.29 -23.42 -3.09
C TRP A 280 14.62 -23.92 -4.38
N THR A 281 13.30 -23.79 -4.42
CA THR A 281 12.46 -24.03 -5.59
C THR A 281 11.62 -22.79 -5.82
N MET A 282 11.60 -22.26 -7.04
CA MET A 282 10.83 -21.08 -7.40
C MET A 282 9.86 -21.41 -8.54
N ILE A 283 8.58 -21.10 -8.36
CA ILE A 283 7.52 -21.48 -9.30
C ILE A 283 6.64 -20.27 -9.59
N ILE A 284 6.39 -20.01 -10.88
CA ILE A 284 5.41 -19.02 -11.33
C ILE A 284 4.21 -19.75 -11.90
N LEU A 285 3.06 -19.59 -11.27
CA LEU A 285 1.82 -20.24 -11.69
C LEU A 285 1.08 -19.43 -12.76
N PRO A 286 0.78 -20.01 -13.92
CA PRO A 286 0.00 -19.32 -14.94
C PRO A 286 -1.40 -19.02 -14.46
N ARG A 287 -1.99 -17.90 -14.96
CA ARG A 287 -3.35 -17.48 -14.65
C ARG A 287 -3.65 -17.38 -13.15
N ALA A 288 -2.66 -17.09 -12.34
CA ALA A 288 -2.82 -16.89 -10.91
C ALA A 288 -2.49 -15.44 -10.54
N LYS A 289 -3.25 -14.89 -9.58
CA LYS A 289 -3.01 -13.57 -8.98
C LYS A 289 -2.10 -13.67 -7.75
N HIS A 290 -1.88 -12.55 -7.07
CA HIS A 290 -0.97 -12.41 -5.93
C HIS A 290 -1.10 -13.51 -4.85
N SER A 291 -2.31 -13.89 -4.47
CA SER A 291 -2.57 -14.95 -3.48
C SER A 291 -2.63 -16.36 -4.08
N LEU A 292 -2.14 -16.55 -5.31
CA LEU A 292 -2.26 -17.75 -6.14
C LEU A 292 -3.71 -18.12 -6.52
N GLY A 293 -4.70 -17.27 -6.26
CA GLY A 293 -6.05 -17.53 -6.73
C GLY A 293 -6.15 -17.48 -8.26
N ILE A 294 -6.95 -18.36 -8.85
CA ILE A 294 -7.27 -18.34 -10.29
C ILE A 294 -7.77 -16.96 -10.68
N SER A 295 -7.18 -16.39 -11.73
CA SER A 295 -7.48 -15.06 -12.18
C SER A 295 -7.36 -14.94 -13.71
N ASP A 296 -8.13 -14.03 -14.29
CA ASP A 296 -8.05 -13.68 -15.70
C ASP A 296 -7.29 -12.38 -15.91
N THR A 297 -7.28 -11.48 -14.91
CA THR A 297 -6.66 -10.14 -15.01
C THR A 297 -5.58 -9.86 -13.96
N GLY A 298 -5.46 -10.68 -12.92
CA GLY A 298 -4.58 -10.44 -11.79
C GLY A 298 -5.13 -9.49 -10.73
N ALA A 299 -6.34 -8.97 -10.95
CA ALA A 299 -6.91 -7.95 -10.08
C ALA A 299 -7.30 -8.49 -8.69
N ILE A 300 -7.04 -7.69 -7.65
CA ILE A 300 -7.40 -8.02 -6.26
C ILE A 300 -8.87 -8.31 -6.12
N GLN A 301 -9.70 -7.46 -6.73
CA GLN A 301 -11.15 -7.49 -6.60
C GLN A 301 -11.82 -8.63 -7.38
N GLU A 302 -11.04 -9.40 -8.16
CA GLU A 302 -11.59 -10.61 -8.75
C GLU A 302 -12.04 -11.57 -7.65
N LYS A 303 -13.28 -12.08 -7.81
CA LYS A 303 -13.84 -13.08 -6.89
C LYS A 303 -12.88 -14.26 -6.75
N TRP A 304 -12.74 -14.76 -5.54
CA TRP A 304 -11.98 -15.97 -5.28
C TRP A 304 -12.59 -17.16 -6.03
N ARG A 305 -11.78 -17.90 -6.80
CA ARG A 305 -12.17 -19.07 -7.60
C ARG A 305 -11.36 -20.32 -7.23
N GLY A 306 -10.71 -20.30 -6.06
CA GLY A 306 -9.82 -21.37 -5.60
C GLY A 306 -8.40 -21.25 -6.15
N TYR A 307 -7.56 -22.18 -5.73
CA TYR A 307 -6.19 -22.30 -6.22
C TYR A 307 -6.15 -22.96 -7.61
N PRO A 308 -5.17 -22.65 -8.48
CA PRO A 308 -4.96 -23.38 -9.72
C PRO A 308 -4.78 -24.87 -9.44
N PRO A 309 -5.25 -25.75 -10.37
CA PRO A 309 -5.09 -27.18 -10.22
C PRO A 309 -3.62 -27.56 -9.97
N GLY A 310 -3.38 -28.35 -8.94
CA GLY A 310 -2.05 -28.81 -8.56
C GLY A 310 -1.23 -27.84 -7.70
N ALA A 311 -1.64 -26.59 -7.50
CA ALA A 311 -0.86 -25.61 -6.71
C ALA A 311 -0.61 -26.08 -5.26
N LEU A 312 -1.67 -26.46 -4.55
CA LEU A 312 -1.56 -26.98 -3.18
C LEU A 312 -0.87 -28.35 -3.13
N LYS A 313 -1.10 -29.20 -4.13
CA LYS A 313 -0.38 -30.47 -4.26
C LYS A 313 1.12 -30.28 -4.41
N THR A 314 1.53 -29.32 -5.22
CA THR A 314 2.96 -28.98 -5.38
C THR A 314 3.58 -28.58 -4.05
N MET A 315 2.90 -27.78 -3.21
CA MET A 315 3.38 -27.39 -1.89
C MET A 315 3.54 -28.61 -0.97
N THR A 316 2.52 -29.45 -0.87
CA THR A 316 2.54 -30.61 0.02
C THR A 316 3.51 -31.69 -0.43
N ASP A 317 3.64 -31.94 -1.73
CA ASP A 317 4.65 -32.87 -2.29
C ASP A 317 6.06 -32.34 -2.06
N TRP A 318 6.27 -31.04 -2.17
CA TRP A 318 7.56 -30.41 -1.88
C TRP A 318 7.92 -30.54 -0.39
N VAL A 319 6.97 -30.33 0.53
CA VAL A 319 7.18 -30.54 1.97
C VAL A 319 7.59 -31.99 2.24
N ARG A 320 6.87 -32.97 1.71
CA ARG A 320 7.19 -34.39 1.90
C ARG A 320 8.59 -34.72 1.39
N ARG A 321 8.94 -34.30 0.18
CA ARG A 321 10.29 -34.50 -0.37
C ARG A 321 11.36 -33.85 0.49
N THR A 322 11.09 -32.64 1.01
CA THR A 322 12.01 -31.91 1.88
C THR A 322 12.27 -32.64 3.19
N ILE A 323 11.24 -33.32 3.74
CA ILE A 323 11.32 -34.07 4.99
C ILE A 323 11.93 -35.46 4.77
N ASP A 324 11.46 -36.20 3.75
CA ASP A 324 11.78 -37.61 3.53
C ASP A 324 13.15 -37.78 2.85
N HIS A 325 13.54 -36.83 1.99
CA HIS A 325 14.74 -36.88 1.17
C HIS A 325 15.58 -35.60 1.25
N PRO A 326 16.05 -35.19 2.43
CA PRO A 326 16.77 -33.92 2.62
C PRO A 326 18.03 -33.79 1.74
N SER A 327 18.69 -34.93 1.34
CA SER A 327 19.85 -34.93 0.45
C SER A 327 19.52 -34.71 -1.02
N GLU A 328 18.24 -34.85 -1.41
CA GLU A 328 17.83 -34.63 -2.80
C GLU A 328 17.49 -33.15 -3.06
N ILE A 329 17.25 -32.35 -2.00
CA ILE A 329 16.94 -30.93 -2.10
C ILE A 329 18.10 -30.16 -2.72
N ASP A 330 19.36 -30.57 -2.45
CA ASP A 330 20.53 -29.96 -3.04
C ASP A 330 20.59 -30.13 -4.58
N LYS A 331 19.79 -31.05 -5.13
CA LYS A 331 19.66 -31.29 -6.58
C LYS A 331 18.45 -30.55 -7.20
N MET A 332 17.54 -29.99 -6.39
CA MET A 332 16.34 -29.28 -6.88
C MET A 332 16.60 -27.89 -7.43
N LYS A 333 17.84 -27.47 -7.51
CA LYS A 333 18.28 -26.12 -7.95
C LYS A 333 17.72 -25.64 -9.30
N GLN A 334 17.11 -26.45 -10.14
CA GLN A 334 16.85 -26.08 -11.53
C GLN A 334 15.45 -26.41 -12.06
N GLU A 335 14.64 -27.22 -11.39
CA GLU A 335 13.44 -27.80 -12.03
C GLU A 335 12.19 -26.91 -12.01
N GLY A 336 12.19 -25.75 -11.37
CA GLY A 336 10.97 -24.99 -11.10
C GLY A 336 10.87 -23.57 -11.64
N VAL A 337 11.87 -23.03 -12.32
CA VAL A 337 11.71 -21.75 -13.03
C VAL A 337 10.99 -22.06 -14.35
N ALA A 338 9.69 -22.35 -14.29
CA ALA A 338 8.86 -22.33 -15.48
C ALA A 338 9.13 -21.00 -16.19
N GLU A 339 9.41 -21.08 -17.48
CA GLU A 339 9.80 -19.96 -18.35
C GLU A 339 9.16 -18.64 -17.92
N MET A 340 9.98 -17.65 -17.59
CA MET A 340 9.56 -16.25 -17.34
C MET A 340 9.01 -15.57 -18.62
N LYS A 341 8.74 -16.34 -19.67
CA LYS A 341 8.06 -15.85 -20.88
C LYS A 341 6.68 -15.33 -20.54
N GLY A 342 6.54 -14.03 -20.54
CA GLY A 342 5.27 -13.33 -20.33
C GLY A 342 5.07 -12.73 -18.93
N VAL A 343 6.02 -12.84 -18.03
CA VAL A 343 6.01 -12.04 -16.79
C VAL A 343 6.35 -10.60 -17.16
N ILE A 344 5.33 -9.75 -17.17
CA ILE A 344 5.51 -8.33 -17.47
C ILE A 344 5.95 -7.64 -16.17
N SER A 345 7.24 -7.67 -15.90
CA SER A 345 7.82 -6.73 -14.96
C SER A 345 8.49 -5.61 -15.72
N LYS A 346 7.79 -4.50 -15.86
CA LYS A 346 8.41 -3.21 -16.09
C LYS A 346 8.51 -2.54 -14.74
N VAL A 347 9.61 -2.73 -14.05
CA VAL A 347 9.97 -1.82 -12.97
C VAL A 347 10.12 -0.45 -13.57
N VAL A 348 9.25 0.46 -13.17
CA VAL A 348 9.45 1.87 -13.44
C VAL A 348 10.72 2.27 -12.69
N ARG A 349 11.79 2.56 -13.40
CA ARG A 349 13.02 3.09 -12.79
C ARG A 349 12.67 4.47 -12.23
N TYR A 350 12.71 4.60 -10.91
CA TYR A 350 12.46 5.88 -10.25
C TYR A 350 13.66 6.78 -10.42
N GLU A 351 13.43 8.00 -10.96
CA GLU A 351 14.42 9.06 -10.85
C GLU A 351 14.57 9.41 -9.36
N LYS A 352 15.82 9.61 -8.92
CA LYS A 352 16.11 10.05 -7.55
C LYS A 352 15.30 11.29 -7.24
N LEU A 353 14.59 11.26 -6.12
CA LEU A 353 13.85 12.42 -5.63
C LEU A 353 14.82 13.60 -5.49
N ARG A 354 14.58 14.70 -6.21
CA ARG A 354 15.39 15.91 -6.07
C ARG A 354 15.12 16.52 -4.68
N TRP A 355 16.09 17.26 -4.12
CA TRP A 355 16.01 17.86 -2.77
C TRP A 355 14.71 18.61 -2.52
N TYR A 356 14.17 19.29 -3.54
CA TYR A 356 12.90 20.02 -3.44
C TYR A 356 11.65 19.11 -3.44
N GLY A 357 11.78 17.85 -3.80
CA GLY A 357 10.70 16.86 -3.70
C GLY A 357 10.56 16.23 -2.31
N ASN A 358 11.50 16.48 -1.40
CA ASN A 358 11.47 16.00 -0.03
C ASN A 358 10.23 16.52 0.71
N TRP A 359 9.65 15.68 1.57
CA TRP A 359 8.41 15.98 2.29
C TRP A 359 8.51 17.25 3.17
N ILE A 360 9.70 17.54 3.75
CA ILE A 360 9.90 18.74 4.57
C ILE A 360 9.75 19.98 3.70
N VAL A 361 10.38 19.99 2.53
CA VAL A 361 10.30 21.11 1.59
C VAL A 361 8.86 21.25 1.07
N GLN A 362 8.27 20.14 0.61
CA GLN A 362 6.90 20.14 0.08
C GLN A 362 5.87 20.45 1.15
N GLY A 363 6.00 19.90 2.35
CA GLY A 363 5.15 20.17 3.50
C GLY A 363 5.26 21.61 3.99
N THR A 364 6.48 22.16 4.04
CA THR A 364 6.70 23.56 4.40
C THR A 364 6.05 24.51 3.39
N LEU A 365 6.24 24.28 2.10
CA LEU A 365 5.59 25.03 1.03
C LEU A 365 4.07 24.94 1.13
N PHE A 366 3.52 23.72 1.33
CA PHE A 366 2.11 23.51 1.51
C PHE A 366 1.53 24.33 2.66
N VAL A 367 2.17 24.30 3.83
CA VAL A 367 1.73 25.07 5.02
C VAL A 367 1.79 26.58 4.76
N LEU A 368 2.87 27.06 4.14
CA LEU A 368 3.00 28.48 3.80
C LEU A 368 1.91 28.93 2.83
N PHE A 369 1.62 28.17 1.79
CA PHE A 369 0.54 28.47 0.85
C PHE A 369 -0.82 28.42 1.53
N LEU A 370 -1.07 27.36 2.34
CA LEU A 370 -2.32 27.20 3.08
C LEU A 370 -2.60 28.42 3.96
N LEU A 371 -1.62 28.86 4.77
CA LEU A 371 -1.78 30.02 5.66
C LEU A 371 -1.98 31.32 4.89
N SER A 372 -1.20 31.56 3.81
CA SER A 372 -1.32 32.78 2.99
C SER A 372 -2.69 32.83 2.30
N PHE A 373 -3.12 31.74 1.65
CA PHE A 373 -4.38 31.70 0.91
C PHE A 373 -5.60 31.75 1.84
N LEU A 374 -5.54 31.08 2.98
CA LEU A 374 -6.60 31.12 3.99
C LEU A 374 -6.78 32.53 4.57
N ALA A 375 -5.70 33.20 4.94
CA ALA A 375 -5.74 34.56 5.46
C ALA A 375 -6.37 35.55 4.45
N ASN A 376 -5.98 35.46 3.17
CA ASN A 376 -6.54 36.30 2.11
C ASN A 376 -8.02 35.98 1.82
N THR A 377 -8.41 34.70 1.85
CA THR A 377 -9.78 34.25 1.66
C THR A 377 -10.68 34.75 2.78
N ILE A 378 -10.26 34.60 4.06
CA ILE A 378 -10.99 35.11 5.23
C ILE A 378 -11.14 36.64 5.15
N ALA A 379 -10.06 37.36 4.80
CA ALA A 379 -10.13 38.81 4.60
C ALA A 379 -11.12 39.20 3.49
N GLY A 380 -11.21 38.38 2.44
CA GLY A 380 -12.19 38.54 1.35
C GLY A 380 -13.63 38.38 1.82
N VAL A 381 -13.90 37.32 2.55
CA VAL A 381 -15.24 37.02 3.09
C VAL A 381 -15.68 38.14 4.05
N ARG A 382 -14.81 38.54 5.00
CA ARG A 382 -15.09 39.64 5.96
C ARG A 382 -15.40 40.92 5.22
N CYS A 383 -14.63 41.29 4.21
CA CYS A 383 -14.89 42.51 3.42
C CYS A 383 -16.18 42.39 2.60
N GLY A 384 -16.50 41.23 2.06
CA GLY A 384 -17.77 40.98 1.37
C GLY A 384 -18.98 41.15 2.30
N LEU A 385 -18.93 40.58 3.50
CA LEU A 385 -19.98 40.71 4.52
C LEU A 385 -20.15 42.14 4.97
N THR A 386 -19.07 42.86 5.27
CA THR A 386 -19.16 44.28 5.67
C THR A 386 -19.77 45.16 4.56
N ARG A 387 -19.44 44.93 3.31
CA ARG A 387 -20.03 45.65 2.16
C ARG A 387 -21.51 45.31 1.96
N PHE A 388 -21.91 44.07 2.24
CA PHE A 388 -23.32 43.65 2.18
C PHE A 388 -24.16 44.33 3.22
N PHE A 389 -23.64 44.48 4.46
CA PHE A 389 -24.37 45.12 5.57
C PHE A 389 -24.26 46.64 5.58
N HIS A 390 -23.21 47.24 5.01
CA HIS A 390 -23.00 48.70 5.01
C HIS A 390 -22.98 49.22 3.57
N ARG A 391 -24.15 49.67 3.09
CA ARG A 391 -24.46 50.07 1.71
C ARG A 391 -23.78 51.37 1.22
N GLN A 392 -22.61 51.77 1.75
CA GLN A 392 -21.90 52.97 1.32
C GLN A 392 -20.73 52.64 0.39
N GLN A 393 -20.82 53.03 -0.87
CA GLN A 393 -19.73 52.99 -1.83
C GLN A 393 -19.18 54.41 -2.05
N SER A 394 -17.86 54.56 -1.82
CA SER A 394 -17.10 55.74 -2.28
C SER A 394 -16.57 55.47 -3.68
N ALA A 395 -16.79 56.39 -4.62
CA ALA A 395 -16.47 56.24 -6.05
C ALA A 395 -14.96 56.29 -6.38
N ALA A 396 -14.10 56.65 -5.45
CA ALA A 396 -12.65 56.92 -5.75
C ALA A 396 -11.73 55.71 -5.74
N SER A 397 -12.22 54.46 -5.49
CA SER A 397 -11.40 53.27 -5.24
C SER A 397 -11.60 52.10 -6.24
N GLN A 398 -12.35 52.30 -7.35
CA GLN A 398 -12.84 51.15 -8.15
C GLN A 398 -11.77 50.22 -8.75
N ALA A 399 -10.64 50.75 -9.21
CA ALA A 399 -9.60 49.92 -9.88
C ALA A 399 -8.75 49.13 -8.86
N SER A 400 -8.38 49.76 -7.73
CA SER A 400 -7.64 49.12 -6.64
C SER A 400 -8.47 48.01 -5.97
N ASP A 401 -9.78 48.26 -5.81
CA ASP A 401 -10.71 47.29 -5.21
C ASP A 401 -10.96 46.07 -6.12
N LYS A 402 -11.03 46.26 -7.43
CA LYS A 402 -11.18 45.17 -8.38
C LYS A 402 -9.96 44.22 -8.33
N LEU A 403 -8.74 44.75 -8.29
CA LEU A 403 -7.52 43.95 -8.20
C LEU A 403 -7.40 43.24 -6.86
N LEU A 404 -7.76 43.89 -5.77
CA LEU A 404 -7.77 43.26 -4.44
C LEU A 404 -8.79 42.10 -4.38
N ASN A 405 -9.96 42.29 -4.97
CA ASN A 405 -10.97 41.23 -5.06
C ASN A 405 -10.53 40.08 -5.97
N LEU A 406 -9.85 40.37 -7.10
CA LEU A 406 -9.25 39.35 -7.96
C LEU A 406 -8.17 38.56 -7.21
N LYS A 407 -7.27 39.22 -6.46
CA LYS A 407 -6.28 38.55 -5.61
C LYS A 407 -6.93 37.61 -4.61
N ARG A 408 -8.00 38.06 -3.93
CA ARG A 408 -8.73 37.25 -2.94
C ARG A 408 -9.45 36.07 -3.56
N ALA A 409 -10.08 36.26 -4.71
CA ALA A 409 -10.71 35.17 -5.46
C ALA A 409 -9.68 34.12 -5.92
N LEU A 410 -8.51 34.59 -6.37
CA LEU A 410 -7.41 33.69 -6.75
C LEU A 410 -6.86 32.90 -5.55
N CYS A 411 -6.70 33.54 -4.40
CA CYS A 411 -6.33 32.84 -3.16
C CYS A 411 -7.36 31.79 -2.75
N ALA A 412 -8.66 32.08 -2.89
CA ALA A 412 -9.71 31.11 -2.63
C ALA A 412 -9.68 29.92 -3.61
N LEU A 413 -9.42 30.18 -4.89
CA LEU A 413 -9.24 29.13 -5.91
C LEU A 413 -8.02 28.26 -5.56
N ASN A 414 -6.88 28.85 -5.19
CA ASN A 414 -5.69 28.14 -4.82
C ASN A 414 -5.86 27.31 -3.53
N LEU A 415 -6.63 27.82 -2.58
CA LEU A 415 -7.00 27.07 -1.38
C LEU A 415 -7.86 25.84 -1.74
N LEU A 416 -8.79 25.98 -2.66
CA LEU A 416 -9.57 24.85 -3.17
C LEU A 416 -8.69 23.82 -3.88
N ILE A 417 -7.71 24.24 -4.67
CA ILE A 417 -6.75 23.34 -5.34
C ILE A 417 -5.93 22.59 -4.30
N LEU A 418 -5.39 23.25 -3.27
CA LEU A 418 -4.65 22.60 -2.19
C LEU A 418 -5.50 21.59 -1.44
N PHE A 419 -6.74 21.92 -1.14
CA PHE A 419 -7.67 21.03 -0.44
C PHE A 419 -8.02 19.81 -1.30
N ALA A 420 -8.34 20.02 -2.58
CA ALA A 420 -8.63 18.94 -3.52
C ALA A 420 -7.39 18.03 -3.73
N MET A 421 -6.19 18.60 -3.81
CA MET A 421 -4.95 17.83 -3.88
C MET A 421 -4.73 16.99 -2.61
N SER A 422 -5.01 17.54 -1.41
CA SER A 422 -4.89 16.82 -0.15
C SER A 422 -5.85 15.65 -0.07
N ILE A 423 -7.13 15.86 -0.42
CA ILE A 423 -8.14 14.80 -0.48
C ILE A 423 -7.72 13.73 -1.48
N THR A 424 -7.25 14.13 -2.67
CA THR A 424 -6.77 13.20 -3.68
C THR A 424 -5.62 12.34 -3.14
N THR A 425 -4.64 12.98 -2.50
CA THR A 425 -3.49 12.26 -1.92
C THR A 425 -3.95 11.27 -0.86
N LEU A 426 -4.87 11.64 0.02
CA LEU A 426 -5.44 10.75 1.04
C LEU A 426 -6.20 9.57 0.39
N LEU A 427 -7.07 9.83 -0.59
CA LEU A 427 -7.85 8.80 -1.28
C LEU A 427 -6.96 7.86 -2.09
N VAL A 428 -5.89 8.38 -2.70
CA VAL A 428 -4.92 7.60 -3.49
C VAL A 428 -4.00 6.78 -2.59
N VAL A 429 -3.67 7.28 -1.40
CA VAL A 429 -2.79 6.59 -0.44
C VAL A 429 -3.52 5.45 0.29
N ASP A 430 -4.78 5.64 0.68
CA ASP A 430 -5.48 4.66 1.52
C ASP A 430 -6.26 3.58 0.76
N GLN A 431 -6.96 3.90 -0.29
CA GLN A 431 -7.59 2.94 -1.24
C GLN A 431 -8.35 3.71 -2.32
N ILE A 432 -7.99 3.50 -3.58
CA ILE A 432 -8.70 4.15 -4.68
C ILE A 432 -10.10 3.56 -4.82
N HIS A 433 -11.09 4.38 -4.54
CA HIS A 433 -12.48 4.04 -4.86
C HIS A 433 -12.74 4.25 -6.37
N PRO A 434 -13.38 3.31 -7.08
CA PRO A 434 -13.59 3.37 -8.54
C PRO A 434 -14.33 4.63 -9.05
N SER A 435 -15.03 5.34 -8.16
CA SER A 435 -15.82 6.55 -8.49
C SER A 435 -15.02 7.86 -8.42
N CYS A 436 -13.76 7.84 -8.01
CA CYS A 436 -12.96 9.05 -7.78
C CYS A 436 -12.28 9.68 -9.01
N PRO A 437 -12.05 8.98 -10.14
CA PRO A 437 -11.20 9.47 -11.23
C PRO A 437 -11.69 10.73 -11.92
N ALA A 438 -13.00 10.90 -12.10
CA ALA A 438 -13.54 12.01 -12.90
C ALA A 438 -13.27 13.40 -12.28
N ALA A 439 -13.35 13.52 -10.94
CA ALA A 439 -13.09 14.78 -10.25
C ALA A 439 -11.60 15.21 -10.36
N LEU A 440 -10.69 14.23 -10.40
CA LEU A 440 -9.25 14.45 -10.51
C LEU A 440 -8.84 15.00 -11.87
N MET A 441 -9.57 14.66 -12.93
CA MET A 441 -9.30 15.13 -14.29
C MET A 441 -9.45 16.65 -14.42
N TYR A 442 -10.23 17.30 -13.56
CA TYR A 442 -10.44 18.75 -13.59
C TYR A 442 -9.40 19.56 -12.80
N LEU A 443 -8.62 18.94 -11.92
CA LEU A 443 -7.60 19.65 -11.14
C LEU A 443 -6.54 20.36 -11.99
N PRO A 444 -5.97 19.75 -13.05
CA PRO A 444 -5.02 20.44 -13.92
C PRO A 444 -5.62 21.64 -14.66
N LEU A 445 -6.93 21.59 -14.97
CA LEU A 445 -7.63 22.73 -15.56
C LEU A 445 -7.69 23.89 -14.55
N LEU A 446 -8.07 23.64 -13.30
CA LEU A 446 -8.10 24.63 -12.25
C LEU A 446 -6.72 25.23 -11.98
N GLY A 447 -5.66 24.42 -11.97
CA GLY A 447 -4.28 24.87 -11.83
C GLY A 447 -3.84 25.75 -12.99
N THR A 448 -4.22 25.41 -14.21
CA THR A 448 -3.93 26.22 -15.39
C THR A 448 -4.65 27.57 -15.35
N VAL A 449 -5.94 27.58 -14.99
CA VAL A 449 -6.73 28.81 -14.80
C VAL A 449 -6.10 29.70 -13.71
N SER A 450 -5.72 29.10 -12.59
CA SER A 450 -5.04 29.81 -11.48
C SER A 450 -3.71 30.43 -11.93
N THR A 451 -2.93 29.71 -12.71
CA THR A 451 -1.65 30.21 -13.24
C THR A 451 -1.84 31.41 -14.15
N LEU A 452 -2.78 31.32 -15.11
CA LEU A 452 -3.09 32.42 -16.03
C LEU A 452 -3.63 33.63 -15.28
N ALA A 453 -4.51 33.42 -14.29
CA ALA A 453 -5.03 34.50 -13.45
C ALA A 453 -3.94 35.14 -12.59
N THR A 454 -2.99 34.37 -12.08
CA THR A 454 -1.80 34.88 -11.34
C THR A 454 -0.96 35.77 -12.24
N VAL A 455 -0.62 35.33 -13.44
CA VAL A 455 0.16 36.12 -14.40
C VAL A 455 -0.56 37.41 -14.75
N THR A 456 -1.86 37.36 -15.01
CA THR A 456 -2.69 38.54 -15.29
C THR A 456 -2.70 39.51 -14.13
N LEU A 457 -2.85 39.02 -12.88
CA LEU A 457 -2.79 39.84 -11.68
C LEU A 457 -1.43 40.52 -11.52
N LEU A 458 -0.32 39.80 -11.76
CA LEU A 458 1.05 40.34 -11.66
C LEU A 458 1.27 41.48 -12.67
N ILE A 459 0.82 41.30 -13.92
CA ILE A 459 0.90 42.36 -14.95
C ILE A 459 0.09 43.59 -14.52
N ALA A 460 -1.12 43.40 -14.01
CA ALA A 460 -1.96 44.48 -13.54
C ALA A 460 -1.37 45.22 -12.32
N LEU A 461 -0.82 44.50 -11.36
CA LEU A 461 -0.12 45.07 -10.18
C LEU A 461 1.14 45.86 -10.59
N ALA A 462 1.90 45.37 -11.54
CA ALA A 462 3.09 46.09 -12.04
C ALA A 462 2.74 47.45 -12.67
N ARG A 463 1.55 47.55 -13.32
CA ARG A 463 1.09 48.80 -13.92
C ARG A 463 0.61 49.83 -12.89
N ILE A 464 0.06 49.39 -11.75
CA ILE A 464 -0.56 50.27 -10.75
C ILE A 464 0.47 50.74 -9.69
N ARG A 465 1.46 49.90 -9.33
CA ARG A 465 2.49 50.20 -8.32
C ARG A 465 3.23 51.53 -8.51
N ARG A 466 3.13 52.15 -9.65
CA ARG A 466 3.79 53.45 -9.95
C ARG A 466 3.01 54.68 -9.42
N LYS A 467 1.83 54.53 -8.83
CA LYS A 467 0.91 55.68 -8.58
C LYS A 467 0.49 55.93 -7.14
N ASP A 468 0.72 55.07 -6.13
CA ASP A 468 0.10 55.25 -4.81
C ASP A 468 1.03 55.16 -3.60
N GLY A 469 0.80 56.05 -2.61
CA GLY A 469 1.47 56.14 -1.32
C GLY A 469 1.05 55.05 -0.33
N TRP A 470 1.54 53.83 -0.50
CA TRP A 470 1.25 52.72 0.42
C TRP A 470 2.17 52.73 1.64
N THR A 471 1.63 52.38 2.83
CA THR A 471 2.43 52.15 4.04
C THR A 471 3.39 50.98 3.85
N VAL A 472 4.55 51.03 4.53
CA VAL A 472 5.59 50.00 4.45
C VAL A 472 5.03 48.61 4.83
N ALA A 473 4.24 48.53 5.89
CA ALA A 473 3.63 47.25 6.33
C ALA A 473 2.69 46.64 5.29
N ARG A 474 1.88 47.48 4.61
CA ARG A 474 1.02 47.04 3.52
C ARG A 474 1.82 46.55 2.32
N ARG A 475 2.94 47.23 1.99
CA ARG A 475 3.83 46.82 0.90
C ARG A 475 4.49 45.46 1.18
N ILE A 476 4.96 45.22 2.42
CA ILE A 476 5.55 43.94 2.83
C ILE A 476 4.51 42.81 2.70
N ARG A 477 3.34 42.97 3.30
CA ARG A 477 2.29 41.95 3.25
C ARG A 477 1.87 41.61 1.82
N ASP A 478 1.57 42.62 1.01
CA ASP A 478 1.14 42.39 -0.37
C ASP A 478 2.29 41.81 -1.24
N SER A 479 3.55 42.09 -0.89
CA SER A 479 4.71 41.45 -1.55
C SER A 479 4.86 40.00 -1.17
N LEU A 480 4.63 39.61 0.08
CA LEU A 480 4.63 38.22 0.53
C LEU A 480 3.50 37.42 -0.12
N ASP A 481 2.28 37.98 -0.20
CA ASP A 481 1.17 37.34 -0.89
C ASP A 481 1.48 37.09 -2.37
N VAL A 482 2.06 38.11 -3.06
CA VAL A 482 2.50 38.00 -4.46
C VAL A 482 3.59 36.96 -4.61
N LEU A 483 4.57 36.90 -3.69
CA LEU A 483 5.60 35.90 -3.71
C LEU A 483 5.01 34.48 -3.55
N CYS A 484 4.06 34.29 -2.65
CA CYS A 484 3.34 33.01 -2.50
C CYS A 484 2.62 32.62 -3.79
N LEU A 485 1.93 33.54 -4.45
CA LEU A 485 1.27 33.28 -5.73
C LEU A 485 2.27 32.89 -6.83
N ILE A 486 3.44 33.55 -6.90
CA ILE A 486 4.51 33.21 -7.86
C ILE A 486 5.08 31.82 -7.55
N LEU A 487 5.42 31.54 -6.31
CA LEU A 487 6.01 30.26 -5.90
C LEU A 487 5.01 29.09 -6.00
N PHE A 488 3.71 29.37 -5.96
CA PHE A 488 2.68 28.35 -6.14
C PHE A 488 2.67 27.82 -7.59
N ILE A 489 3.11 28.59 -8.60
CA ILE A 489 3.18 28.11 -9.99
C ILE A 489 4.16 26.93 -10.13
N PRO A 490 5.46 27.04 -9.77
CA PRO A 490 6.37 25.90 -9.83
C PRO A 490 5.97 24.76 -8.89
N TYR A 491 5.30 25.04 -7.78
CA TYR A 491 4.73 24.01 -6.92
C TYR A 491 3.65 23.20 -7.64
N MET A 492 2.67 23.87 -8.27
CA MET A 492 1.65 23.21 -9.10
C MET A 492 2.26 22.47 -10.30
N PHE A 493 3.31 23.03 -10.91
CA PHE A 493 4.01 22.37 -12.01
C PHE A 493 4.67 21.06 -11.54
N TYR A 494 5.33 21.08 -10.38
CA TYR A 494 5.92 19.87 -9.77
C TYR A 494 4.86 18.77 -9.56
N TRP A 495 3.66 19.12 -9.12
CA TRP A 495 2.55 18.20 -8.88
C TRP A 495 1.69 17.93 -10.14
N ASN A 496 2.16 18.28 -11.33
CA ASN A 496 1.44 18.12 -12.60
C ASN A 496 0.03 18.73 -12.64
N LEU A 497 -0.19 19.80 -11.87
CA LEU A 497 -1.47 20.52 -11.81
C LEU A 497 -1.56 21.65 -12.83
N ILE A 498 -0.62 21.78 -13.77
CA ILE A 498 -0.63 22.78 -14.84
C ILE A 498 -0.52 22.07 -16.20
N GLY A 499 -1.39 22.43 -17.11
CA GLY A 499 -1.40 21.96 -18.49
C GLY A 499 -2.33 20.77 -18.72
N TYR A 500 -3.01 20.85 -19.87
CA TYR A 500 -3.91 19.81 -20.36
C TYR A 500 -3.12 18.91 -21.30
N ARG A 501 -2.51 17.87 -20.77
CA ARG A 501 -1.91 16.79 -21.59
C ARG A 501 -2.42 15.48 -20.98
N PHE A 502 -3.54 15.06 -21.43
CA PHE A 502 -4.12 13.75 -21.20
C PHE A 502 -3.77 12.83 -22.36
#